data_daf76a8522fbb97669dd5c1f1dc68e0a
#
_entry.id   daf76a8522fbb97669dd5c1f1dc68e0a
#
_cell.length_a   1.000
_cell.length_b   1.000
_cell.length_c   1.000
_cell.angle_alpha   90.00
_cell.angle_beta   90.00
_cell.angle_gamma   90.00
#
_symmetry.space_group_name_H-M   'P 1'
#
loop_
_entity.id
_entity.type
_entity.pdbx_description
1 polymer ?
#
loop_
_entity_poly.entity_id
_entity_poly.type
_entity_poly.pdbx_seq_one_letter_code
_entity_poly.pdbx_strand_id
1 'polypeptide(L)'
;MRPGVTQEQKKAMDFFNRYNKQQEQAEQQHQLFKENTKQLFSDDFKGFDIKVGEKLYKYNIQNKDKVAENQSNINNLIGKFLDEKGNVSDTSGYHKAMYAAENVDKIAAHFYEQGKADAVKEVVNKSKNLSDTKARTTQGDVFINGFKVKAISGADSTKLKIKTRKFN
;
A
#
# COMPACT_ATOMS: atom_id res chain seq x y z
N MET A 1 26.86 12.76 69.37
CA MET A 1 25.48 12.77 68.79
C MET A 1 25.57 12.93 67.24
N ARG A 2 25.02 12.02 66.49
CA ARG A 2 24.93 12.19 64.98
C ARG A 2 23.81 13.23 64.75
N PRO A 3 24.05 14.27 63.94
CA PRO A 3 23.00 15.22 63.62
C PRO A 3 21.85 14.51 62.94
N GLY A 4 20.63 14.67 63.41
CA GLY A 4 19.46 14.07 62.77
C GLY A 4 19.23 14.66 61.41
N VAL A 5 18.77 13.83 60.48
CA VAL A 5 18.44 14.22 59.11
C VAL A 5 17.40 15.33 59.12
N THR A 6 17.69 16.48 58.51
CA THR A 6 16.76 17.63 58.44
C THR A 6 15.54 17.29 57.58
N GLN A 7 14.43 18.01 57.77
CA GLN A 7 13.22 17.82 56.93
C GLN A 7 13.49 18.00 55.43
N GLU A 8 14.39 18.91 55.07
CA GLU A 8 14.79 19.15 53.68
C GLU A 8 15.57 17.95 53.10
N GLN A 9 16.49 17.38 53.90
CA GLN A 9 17.21 16.18 53.52
C GLN A 9 16.28 14.97 53.33
N LYS A 10 15.25 14.82 54.19
CA LYS A 10 14.22 13.77 53.98
C LYS A 10 13.46 13.98 52.71
N LYS A 11 12.99 15.19 52.37
CA LYS A 11 12.31 15.49 51.14
C LYS A 11 13.17 15.22 49.89
N ALA A 12 14.46 15.58 49.96
CA ALA A 12 15.40 15.28 48.87
C ALA A 12 15.59 13.78 48.69
N MET A 13 15.78 13.01 49.76
CA MET A 13 15.88 11.55 49.71
C MET A 13 14.61 10.90 49.16
N ASP A 14 13.43 11.35 49.59
CA ASP A 14 12.15 10.83 49.07
C ASP A 14 11.96 11.16 47.58
N PHE A 15 12.43 12.32 47.14
CA PHE A 15 12.44 12.69 45.74
C PHE A 15 13.36 11.76 44.91
N PHE A 16 14.62 11.57 45.35
CA PHE A 16 15.57 10.69 44.68
C PHE A 16 15.10 9.23 44.68
N ASN A 17 14.55 8.75 45.79
CA ASN A 17 14.01 7.38 45.85
C ASN A 17 12.84 7.20 44.88
N ARG A 18 11.94 8.16 44.75
CA ARG A 18 10.84 8.12 43.78
C ARG A 18 11.36 8.19 42.37
N TYR A 19 12.31 9.06 42.08
CA TYR A 19 12.94 9.20 40.79
C TYR A 19 13.63 7.91 40.37
N ASN A 20 14.47 7.32 41.21
CA ASN A 20 15.13 6.06 40.95
C ASN A 20 14.13 4.93 40.69
N LYS A 21 13.10 4.82 41.50
CA LYS A 21 12.04 3.83 41.31
C LYS A 21 11.29 4.01 39.98
N GLN A 22 11.03 5.24 39.60
CA GLN A 22 10.41 5.53 38.29
C GLN A 22 11.33 5.15 37.12
N GLN A 23 12.64 5.42 37.24
CA GLN A 23 13.64 5.02 36.24
C GLN A 23 13.71 3.49 36.11
N GLU A 24 13.81 2.76 37.23
CA GLU A 24 13.82 1.30 37.22
C GLU A 24 12.54 0.72 36.58
N GLN A 25 11.38 1.27 36.91
CA GLN A 25 10.11 0.86 36.33
C GLN A 25 10.05 1.13 34.82
N ALA A 26 10.52 2.30 34.37
CA ALA A 26 10.56 2.64 32.95
C ALA A 26 11.51 1.71 32.19
N GLU A 27 12.66 1.36 32.77
CA GLU A 27 13.61 0.44 32.17
C GLU A 27 13.05 -0.99 32.07
N GLN A 28 12.40 -1.47 33.15
CA GLN A 28 11.72 -2.77 33.14
C GLN A 28 10.61 -2.82 32.08
N GLN A 29 9.79 -1.77 31.98
CA GLN A 29 8.73 -1.68 30.95
C GLN A 29 9.33 -1.66 29.53
N HIS A 30 10.43 -0.97 29.35
CA HIS A 30 11.11 -0.93 28.04
C HIS A 30 11.71 -2.30 27.67
N GLN A 31 12.31 -3.02 28.62
CA GLN A 31 12.81 -4.37 28.38
C GLN A 31 11.66 -5.34 28.02
N LEU A 32 10.58 -5.28 28.80
CA LEU A 32 9.38 -6.10 28.52
C LEU A 32 8.80 -5.78 27.13
N PHE A 33 8.75 -4.53 26.75
CA PHE A 33 8.30 -4.12 25.41
C PHE A 33 9.20 -4.68 24.30
N LYS A 34 10.52 -4.64 24.49
CA LYS A 34 11.48 -5.26 23.55
C LYS A 34 11.27 -6.77 23.41
N GLU A 35 11.08 -7.47 24.51
CA GLU A 35 10.82 -8.92 24.50
C GLU A 35 9.52 -9.25 23.78
N ASN A 36 8.45 -8.55 24.08
CA ASN A 36 7.15 -8.69 23.42
C ASN A 36 7.25 -8.39 21.91
N THR A 37 8.03 -7.38 21.53
CA THR A 37 8.28 -7.03 20.13
C THR A 37 9.02 -8.17 19.41
N LYS A 38 10.05 -8.76 20.04
CA LYS A 38 10.77 -9.91 19.46
C LYS A 38 9.86 -11.14 19.32
N GLN A 39 9.01 -11.39 20.32
CA GLN A 39 8.05 -12.49 20.24
C GLN A 39 7.03 -12.28 19.11
N LEU A 40 6.52 -11.07 18.94
CA LEU A 40 5.59 -10.74 17.86
C LEU A 40 6.22 -10.99 16.48
N PHE A 41 7.46 -10.56 16.27
CA PHE A 41 8.17 -10.72 14.99
C PHE A 41 8.96 -12.03 14.88
N SER A 42 8.57 -13.06 15.64
CA SER A 42 9.16 -14.40 15.55
C SER A 42 8.98 -15.04 14.17
N ASP A 43 9.57 -16.22 13.96
CA ASP A 43 9.49 -16.92 12.68
C ASP A 43 8.05 -17.23 12.24
N ASP A 44 7.14 -17.41 13.19
CA ASP A 44 5.71 -17.65 12.95
C ASP A 44 4.93 -16.43 12.47
N PHE A 45 5.52 -15.23 12.57
CA PHE A 45 4.87 -14.00 12.13
C PHE A 45 4.72 -13.96 10.61
N LYS A 46 3.49 -14.07 10.13
CA LYS A 46 3.15 -14.12 8.69
C LYS A 46 2.83 -12.76 8.06
N GLY A 47 2.96 -11.69 8.82
CA GLY A 47 2.63 -10.32 8.39
C GLY A 47 1.42 -9.75 9.10
N PHE A 48 1.12 -8.49 8.82
CA PHE A 48 -0.04 -7.78 9.38
C PHE A 48 -1.30 -8.08 8.59
N ASP A 49 -2.39 -8.27 9.31
CA ASP A 49 -3.72 -8.42 8.71
C ASP A 49 -4.32 -7.03 8.46
N ILE A 50 -4.69 -6.76 7.20
CA ILE A 50 -5.31 -5.51 6.76
C ILE A 50 -6.68 -5.83 6.20
N LYS A 51 -7.71 -5.20 6.74
CA LYS A 51 -9.11 -5.41 6.32
C LYS A 51 -9.49 -4.49 5.18
N VAL A 52 -9.92 -5.06 4.05
CA VAL A 52 -10.40 -4.32 2.89
C VAL A 52 -11.83 -4.80 2.57
N GLY A 53 -12.83 -4.05 2.99
CA GLY A 53 -14.22 -4.46 2.92
C GLY A 53 -14.48 -5.71 3.79
N GLU A 54 -14.95 -6.79 3.18
CA GLU A 54 -15.18 -8.08 3.85
C GLU A 54 -13.97 -9.03 3.80
N LYS A 55 -12.91 -8.65 3.08
CA LYS A 55 -11.72 -9.48 2.89
C LYS A 55 -10.60 -9.06 3.82
N LEU A 56 -9.85 -10.07 4.30
CA LEU A 56 -8.65 -9.89 5.09
C LEU A 56 -7.44 -10.18 4.21
N TYR A 57 -6.56 -9.20 4.06
CA TYR A 57 -5.30 -9.32 3.32
C TYR A 57 -4.14 -9.35 4.28
N LYS A 58 -3.21 -10.24 4.03
CA LYS A 58 -2.00 -10.35 4.83
C LYS A 58 -0.85 -9.62 4.15
N TYR A 59 -0.35 -8.57 4.81
CA TYR A 59 0.81 -7.80 4.34
C TYR A 59 2.09 -8.41 4.92
N ASN A 60 2.85 -9.09 4.08
CA ASN A 60 4.10 -9.71 4.49
C ASN A 60 5.21 -8.68 4.61
N ILE A 61 5.99 -8.75 5.72
CA ILE A 61 7.11 -7.86 5.99
C ILE A 61 8.41 -8.54 5.61
N GLN A 62 9.22 -7.83 4.84
CA GLN A 62 10.61 -8.21 4.59
C GLN A 62 11.48 -7.71 5.75
N ASN A 63 12.50 -8.50 6.16
CA ASN A 63 13.43 -8.15 7.24
C ASN A 63 12.74 -7.89 8.60
N LYS A 64 12.05 -8.90 9.12
CA LYS A 64 11.33 -8.86 10.40
C LYS A 64 12.23 -8.35 11.55
N ASP A 65 13.47 -8.82 11.63
CA ASP A 65 14.41 -8.45 12.69
C ASP A 65 14.71 -6.95 12.70
N LYS A 66 14.94 -6.37 11.53
CA LYS A 66 15.18 -4.92 11.40
C LYS A 66 13.95 -4.09 11.76
N VAL A 67 12.76 -4.61 11.44
CA VAL A 67 11.51 -3.96 11.83
C VAL A 67 11.31 -4.05 13.34
N ALA A 68 11.54 -5.23 13.93
CA ALA A 68 11.48 -5.44 15.38
C ALA A 68 12.44 -4.52 16.14
N GLU A 69 13.69 -4.42 15.68
CA GLU A 69 14.70 -3.53 16.25
C GLU A 69 14.26 -2.06 16.20
N ASN A 70 13.80 -1.59 15.04
CA ASN A 70 13.35 -0.22 14.84
C ASN A 70 12.11 0.12 15.69
N GLN A 71 11.16 -0.83 15.78
CA GLN A 71 9.88 -0.62 16.47
C GLN A 71 9.97 -0.93 17.96
N SER A 72 11.04 -1.55 18.45
CA SER A 72 11.26 -1.79 19.88
C SER A 72 11.51 -0.51 20.68
N ASN A 73 11.71 0.62 20.01
CA ASN A 73 11.83 1.94 20.64
C ASN A 73 10.84 2.92 20.00
N ILE A 74 9.83 3.31 20.75
CA ILE A 74 8.78 4.25 20.32
C ILE A 74 9.37 5.60 19.89
N ASN A 75 10.46 6.03 20.53
CA ASN A 75 11.13 7.29 20.21
C ASN A 75 11.70 7.31 18.79
N ASN A 76 12.01 6.15 18.19
CA ASN A 76 12.50 6.07 16.81
C ASN A 76 11.46 6.56 15.80
N LEU A 77 10.17 6.39 16.09
CA LEU A 77 9.09 6.92 15.25
C LEU A 77 8.94 8.42 15.44
N ILE A 78 8.82 8.85 16.71
CA ILE A 78 8.57 10.26 17.07
C ILE A 78 9.76 11.12 16.67
N GLY A 79 10.98 10.64 16.89
CA GLY A 79 12.23 11.33 16.56
C GLY A 79 12.38 11.71 15.09
N LYS A 80 11.68 11.02 14.16
CA LYS A 80 11.67 11.38 12.74
C LYS A 80 11.01 12.73 12.44
N PHE A 81 10.16 13.19 13.32
CA PHE A 81 9.38 14.42 13.17
C PHE A 81 9.89 15.56 14.04
N LEU A 82 10.90 15.29 14.89
CA LEU A 82 11.49 16.27 15.79
C LEU A 82 12.80 16.84 15.24
N ASP A 83 13.07 18.10 15.60
CA ASP A 83 14.38 18.73 15.39
C ASP A 83 15.37 18.37 16.54
N GLU A 84 16.61 18.83 16.44
CA GLU A 84 17.64 18.61 17.46
C GLU A 84 17.27 19.17 18.83
N LYS A 85 16.31 20.11 18.90
CA LYS A 85 15.82 20.72 20.13
C LYS A 85 14.60 20.02 20.71
N GLY A 86 14.12 18.96 20.03
CA GLY A 86 12.92 18.22 20.43
C GLY A 86 11.59 18.88 20.04
N ASN A 87 11.59 19.91 19.18
CA ASN A 87 10.38 20.50 18.66
C ASN A 87 9.92 19.78 17.39
N VAL A 88 8.60 19.77 17.13
CA VAL A 88 8.05 19.19 15.91
C VAL A 88 8.44 20.04 14.71
N SER A 89 9.34 19.54 13.86
CA SER A 89 9.81 20.19 12.62
C SER A 89 8.97 19.77 11.42
N ASP A 90 8.53 18.52 11.34
CA ASP A 90 7.67 18.00 10.28
C ASP A 90 6.24 17.71 10.82
N THR A 91 5.47 18.76 11.00
CA THR A 91 4.07 18.67 11.44
C THR A 91 3.21 17.86 10.46
N SER A 92 3.41 18.05 9.16
CA SER A 92 2.64 17.35 8.12
C SER A 92 2.91 15.84 8.13
N GLY A 93 4.19 15.46 8.19
CA GLY A 93 4.60 14.06 8.29
C GLY A 93 4.08 13.38 9.55
N TYR A 94 4.14 14.09 10.69
CA TYR A 94 3.59 13.59 11.95
C TYR A 94 2.10 13.29 11.85
N HIS A 95 1.28 14.25 11.41
CA HIS A 95 -0.17 14.03 11.29
C HIS A 95 -0.53 12.97 10.25
N LYS A 96 0.21 12.91 9.13
CA LYS A 96 0.04 11.85 8.13
C LYS A 96 0.33 10.47 8.70
N ALA A 97 1.42 10.33 9.48
CA ALA A 97 1.79 9.05 10.10
C ALA A 97 0.74 8.62 11.14
N MET A 98 0.29 9.54 11.98
CA MET A 98 -0.76 9.27 12.98
C MET A 98 -2.07 8.87 12.32
N TYR A 99 -2.52 9.62 11.32
CA TYR A 99 -3.73 9.29 10.57
C TYR A 99 -3.63 7.91 9.88
N ALA A 100 -2.47 7.60 9.30
CA ALA A 100 -2.24 6.30 8.66
C ALA A 100 -2.30 5.15 9.67
N ALA A 101 -1.72 5.32 10.86
CA ALA A 101 -1.76 4.32 11.93
C ALA A 101 -3.20 4.02 12.41
N GLU A 102 -4.03 5.07 12.52
CA GLU A 102 -5.43 4.93 12.97
C GLU A 102 -6.39 4.42 11.88
N ASN A 103 -6.04 4.62 10.60
CA ASN A 103 -6.95 4.37 9.47
C ASN A 103 -6.37 3.47 8.39
N VAL A 104 -5.44 2.58 8.73
CA VAL A 104 -4.75 1.72 7.76
C VAL A 104 -5.71 0.93 6.88
N ASP A 105 -6.77 0.36 7.46
CA ASP A 105 -7.77 -0.42 6.73
C ASP A 105 -8.57 0.44 5.74
N LYS A 106 -8.94 1.66 6.14
CA LYS A 106 -9.66 2.61 5.26
C LYS A 106 -8.78 3.07 4.10
N ILE A 107 -7.51 3.35 4.37
CA ILE A 107 -6.53 3.74 3.34
C ILE A 107 -6.32 2.59 2.36
N ALA A 108 -6.14 1.37 2.86
CA ALA A 108 -5.99 0.19 2.03
C ALA A 108 -7.23 -0.06 1.16
N ALA A 109 -8.43 0.06 1.73
CA ALA A 109 -9.69 -0.07 1.00
C ALA A 109 -9.82 0.99 -0.11
N HIS A 110 -9.47 2.25 0.17
CA HIS A 110 -9.49 3.32 -0.82
C HIS A 110 -8.58 3.02 -2.02
N PHE A 111 -7.33 2.65 -1.77
CA PHE A 111 -6.38 2.32 -2.84
C PHE A 111 -6.75 1.05 -3.59
N TYR A 112 -7.34 0.07 -2.93
CA TYR A 112 -7.85 -1.13 -3.59
C TYR A 112 -8.97 -0.80 -4.60
N GLU A 113 -9.95 0.00 -4.20
CA GLU A 113 -11.04 0.42 -5.10
C GLU A 113 -10.53 1.33 -6.22
N GLN A 114 -9.58 2.22 -5.94
CA GLN A 114 -8.92 3.03 -6.96
C GLN A 114 -8.21 2.15 -7.99
N GLY A 115 -7.40 1.20 -7.54
CA GLY A 115 -6.67 0.27 -8.43
C GLY A 115 -7.61 -0.60 -9.27
N LYS A 116 -8.75 -1.01 -8.71
CA LYS A 116 -9.78 -1.74 -9.44
C LYS A 116 -10.43 -0.87 -10.54
N ALA A 117 -10.74 0.38 -10.23
CA ALA A 117 -11.29 1.33 -11.21
C ALA A 117 -10.28 1.62 -12.33
N ASP A 118 -9.02 1.81 -12.00
CA ASP A 118 -7.95 2.05 -12.98
C ASP A 118 -7.71 0.82 -13.87
N ALA A 119 -7.74 -0.39 -13.32
CA ALA A 119 -7.63 -1.62 -14.08
C ALA A 119 -8.77 -1.78 -15.10
N VAL A 120 -10.01 -1.50 -14.69
CA VAL A 120 -11.18 -1.52 -15.60
C VAL A 120 -11.01 -0.49 -16.72
N LYS A 121 -10.58 0.73 -16.39
CA LYS A 121 -10.32 1.79 -17.37
C LYS A 121 -9.24 1.40 -18.37
N GLU A 122 -8.17 0.77 -17.89
CA GLU A 122 -7.08 0.27 -18.75
C GLU A 122 -7.57 -0.81 -19.72
N VAL A 123 -8.35 -1.79 -19.25
CA VAL A 123 -8.94 -2.84 -20.10
C VAL A 123 -9.85 -2.24 -21.17
N VAL A 124 -10.70 -1.28 -20.79
CA VAL A 124 -11.59 -0.59 -21.74
C VAL A 124 -10.79 0.18 -22.79
N ASN A 125 -9.72 0.89 -22.40
CA ASN A 125 -8.88 1.61 -23.33
C ASN A 125 -8.12 0.66 -24.28
N LYS A 126 -7.57 -0.44 -23.77
CA LYS A 126 -6.93 -1.47 -24.60
C LYS A 126 -7.92 -2.12 -25.55
N SER A 127 -9.15 -2.39 -25.12
CA SER A 127 -10.21 -2.95 -25.97
C SER A 127 -10.62 -1.99 -27.10
N LYS A 128 -10.70 -0.69 -26.82
CA LYS A 128 -10.98 0.33 -27.85
C LYS A 128 -9.84 0.42 -28.89
N ASN A 129 -8.59 0.33 -28.44
CA ASN A 129 -7.44 0.38 -29.35
C ASN A 129 -7.28 -0.88 -30.22
N LEU A 130 -7.74 -2.04 -29.76
CA LEU A 130 -7.75 -3.28 -30.56
C LEU A 130 -8.73 -3.24 -31.73
N SER A 131 -9.79 -2.43 -31.64
CA SER A 131 -10.72 -2.24 -32.79
C SER A 131 -10.15 -1.34 -33.90
N ASP A 132 -9.15 -0.50 -33.56
CA ASP A 132 -8.51 0.41 -34.51
C ASP A 132 -7.31 -0.23 -35.23
N THR A 133 -6.73 -1.31 -34.69
CA THR A 133 -5.57 -2.01 -35.28
C THR A 133 -5.96 -3.13 -36.25
N LYS A 134 -7.23 -3.44 -36.43
CA LYS A 134 -7.66 -4.09 -37.68
C LYS A 134 -7.69 -3.04 -38.79
N ALA A 135 -6.49 -2.59 -39.22
CA ALA A 135 -6.36 -2.16 -40.61
C ALA A 135 -7.14 -3.17 -41.40
N ARG A 136 -8.23 -2.74 -42.06
CA ARG A 136 -8.88 -3.53 -43.09
C ARG A 136 -7.74 -3.95 -44.03
N THR A 137 -7.28 -5.18 -43.90
CA THR A 137 -6.52 -5.79 -44.98
C THR A 137 -7.32 -5.46 -46.18
N THR A 138 -6.77 -4.65 -47.09
CA THR A 138 -7.30 -4.45 -48.43
C THR A 138 -7.71 -5.82 -48.87
N GLN A 139 -9.02 -6.03 -49.01
CA GLN A 139 -9.57 -7.30 -49.38
C GLN A 139 -8.84 -7.71 -50.64
N GLY A 140 -7.95 -8.68 -50.51
CA GLY A 140 -7.44 -9.40 -51.68
C GLY A 140 -8.65 -9.84 -52.45
N ASP A 141 -8.62 -9.65 -53.77
CA ASP A 141 -9.71 -10.06 -54.65
C ASP A 141 -10.14 -11.49 -54.30
N VAL A 142 -11.36 -11.67 -53.85
CA VAL A 142 -11.91 -12.99 -53.51
C VAL A 142 -12.38 -13.62 -54.80
N PHE A 143 -11.78 -14.75 -55.15
CA PHE A 143 -12.16 -15.53 -56.34
C PHE A 143 -12.97 -16.76 -55.89
N ILE A 144 -14.20 -16.91 -56.40
CA ILE A 144 -15.03 -18.09 -56.18
C ILE A 144 -15.26 -18.71 -57.55
N ASN A 145 -14.80 -19.96 -57.77
CA ASN A 145 -14.88 -20.69 -59.07
C ASN A 145 -14.31 -19.89 -60.23
N GLY A 146 -13.17 -19.18 -60.07
CA GLY A 146 -12.54 -18.39 -61.11
C GLY A 146 -13.18 -17.01 -61.34
N PHE A 147 -14.19 -16.63 -60.56
CA PHE A 147 -14.84 -15.33 -60.69
C PHE A 147 -14.39 -14.40 -59.55
N LYS A 148 -13.99 -13.18 -59.91
CA LYS A 148 -13.67 -12.12 -58.94
C LYS A 148 -14.94 -11.56 -58.32
N VAL A 149 -15.12 -11.76 -57.01
CA VAL A 149 -16.27 -11.27 -56.27
C VAL A 149 -15.86 -10.00 -55.51
N LYS A 150 -16.56 -8.91 -55.78
CA LYS A 150 -16.35 -7.63 -55.09
C LYS A 150 -17.63 -7.27 -54.34
N ALA A 151 -17.52 -7.09 -53.01
CA ALA A 151 -18.62 -6.57 -52.22
C ALA A 151 -18.82 -5.09 -52.54
N ILE A 152 -20.01 -4.70 -52.98
CA ILE A 152 -20.40 -3.31 -53.23
C ILE A 152 -21.19 -2.84 -52.01
N SER A 153 -20.56 -1.97 -51.22
CA SER A 153 -21.22 -1.36 -50.08
C SER A 153 -22.29 -0.38 -50.56
N GLY A 154 -23.53 -0.52 -50.06
CA GLY A 154 -24.64 0.40 -50.32
C GLY A 154 -25.56 0.09 -51.48
N ALA A 155 -25.42 -1.06 -52.17
CA ALA A 155 -26.36 -1.49 -53.19
C ALA A 155 -27.43 -2.44 -52.62
N ASP A 156 -28.68 -2.21 -52.97
CA ASP A 156 -29.79 -3.09 -52.67
C ASP A 156 -29.46 -4.51 -53.18
N SER A 157 -29.56 -5.49 -52.27
CA SER A 157 -29.18 -6.89 -52.53
C SER A 157 -30.00 -7.57 -53.68
N THR A 158 -31.04 -6.91 -54.13
CA THR A 158 -31.91 -7.40 -55.24
C THR A 158 -31.30 -7.21 -56.62
N LYS A 159 -30.19 -6.49 -56.79
CA LYS A 159 -29.54 -6.22 -58.08
C LYS A 159 -28.10 -6.73 -58.16
N LEU A 160 -27.92 -8.01 -57.95
CA LEU A 160 -26.61 -8.63 -58.11
C LEU A 160 -26.25 -8.73 -59.62
N LYS A 161 -25.37 -7.85 -60.13
CA LYS A 161 -24.83 -7.97 -61.51
C LYS A 161 -23.48 -8.71 -61.46
N ILE A 162 -23.45 -9.94 -61.92
CA ILE A 162 -22.24 -10.73 -62.10
C ILE A 162 -21.67 -10.41 -63.54
N LYS A 163 -20.53 -9.72 -63.57
CA LYS A 163 -19.77 -9.56 -64.86
C LYS A 163 -18.77 -10.70 -64.98
N THR A 164 -18.99 -11.56 -65.91
CA THR A 164 -18.03 -12.60 -66.33
C THR A 164 -17.06 -12.03 -67.35
N ARG A 165 -15.75 -12.08 -67.07
CA ARG A 165 -14.72 -11.82 -68.09
C ARG A 165 -14.12 -13.17 -68.51
N LYS A 166 -14.28 -13.56 -69.77
CA LYS A 166 -13.55 -14.68 -70.32
C LYS A 166 -12.12 -14.24 -70.57
N PHE A 167 -11.17 -14.96 -70.04
CA PHE A 167 -9.77 -14.84 -70.41
C PHE A 167 -9.55 -15.79 -71.61
N ASN A 168 -9.08 -15.20 -72.71
CA ASN A 168 -8.48 -15.94 -73.81
C ASN A 168 -7.05 -16.28 -73.42
#